data_803a27c32f59880e9693d0b9843e8dd9
#
_entry.id   803a27c32f59880e9693d0b9843e8dd9
#
_cell.length_a   1.000
_cell.length_b   1.000
_cell.length_c   1.000
_cell.angle_alpha   90.00
_cell.angle_beta   90.00
_cell.angle_gamma   90.00
#
_symmetry.space_group_name_H-M   'P 1'
#
loop_
_entity.id
_entity.type
_entity.pdbx_description
1 polymer ?
#
loop_
_entity_poly.entity_id
_entity_poly.type
_entity_poly.pdbx_seq_one_letter_code
_entity_poly.pdbx_strand_id
1 'polypeptide(L)'
;MASKERRYPEGKKLVSEQSDLNPTVSIIVPVKNGAATVQELLESLMQIDYDKNKLEVIVVDGNSTDDTQEIVSKFPVGLLKEERPGLNAARNTGINHSKGEIIAFTDCDCVVPRNWIKRLTEDFRNPQVGCVGGNILGYYDNFLSRYSDESILPVMRIFKKRKVLSSVKPPLQYPAGCNMAARREAIEDVGGYNENLMYGFDEDELVERICKKDYSMVLDPKVVVKHKHRLTLLELLKQNFQYGRGGGLLSKLEGTNSTFSRWILLCVSCFFLLCSAIAVLIFLIISAGSFISSVVLSAILLLPPIGLMVFYLRQTFNENNRGYKKVIVYPFIDIIRSIAFVSGAAYQLLRSVAKTEKVTQSGNSEI
;
A
#
# COMPACT_ATOMS: atom_id res chain seq x y z
N MET A 1 -30.33 -9.58 -21.87
CA MET A 1 -29.15 -8.91 -22.48
C MET A 1 -27.95 -9.81 -22.26
N ALA A 2 -27.44 -10.37 -23.33
CA ALA A 2 -26.45 -11.43 -23.34
C ALA A 2 -25.07 -10.94 -22.88
N SER A 3 -24.46 -11.70 -22.01
CA SER A 3 -23.04 -11.52 -21.59
C SER A 3 -22.15 -11.75 -22.81
N LYS A 4 -21.41 -10.70 -23.20
CA LYS A 4 -20.32 -10.82 -24.20
C LYS A 4 -19.16 -11.60 -23.55
N GLU A 5 -19.04 -12.86 -23.88
CA GLU A 5 -17.79 -13.59 -23.74
C GLU A 5 -16.73 -12.93 -24.64
N ARG A 6 -15.69 -12.36 -24.04
CA ARG A 6 -14.51 -11.85 -24.78
C ARG A 6 -13.65 -13.05 -25.14
N ARG A 7 -13.51 -13.32 -26.44
CA ARG A 7 -12.49 -14.21 -26.98
C ARG A 7 -11.11 -13.59 -26.72
N TYR A 8 -10.20 -14.37 -26.13
CA TYR A 8 -8.80 -14.00 -25.93
C TYR A 8 -8.03 -14.14 -27.23
N PRO A 9 -7.04 -13.25 -27.50
CA PRO A 9 -6.16 -13.42 -28.65
C PRO A 9 -5.24 -14.63 -28.45
N GLU A 10 -5.25 -15.54 -29.41
CA GLU A 10 -4.31 -16.64 -29.55
C GLU A 10 -2.93 -16.05 -29.86
N GLY A 11 -1.94 -16.22 -28.97
CA GLY A 11 -0.59 -15.76 -29.27
C GLY A 11 0.48 -15.83 -28.19
N LYS A 12 0.27 -16.51 -27.06
CA LYS A 12 1.40 -16.97 -26.23
C LYS A 12 1.35 -18.48 -26.14
N LYS A 13 2.48 -19.14 -26.47
CA LYS A 13 2.64 -20.59 -26.36
C LYS A 13 2.11 -21.04 -25.01
N LEU A 14 1.09 -21.91 -25.02
CA LEU A 14 0.73 -22.75 -23.90
C LEU A 14 2.00 -23.54 -23.54
N VAL A 15 2.68 -23.16 -22.48
CA VAL A 15 3.60 -24.04 -21.79
C VAL A 15 2.71 -25.11 -21.18
N SER A 16 2.57 -26.20 -21.95
CA SER A 16 2.02 -27.44 -21.45
C SER A 16 3.02 -27.99 -20.47
N GLU A 17 2.67 -27.94 -19.19
CA GLU A 17 2.97 -28.98 -18.23
C GLU A 17 2.32 -28.54 -16.92
N GLN A 18 1.70 -29.47 -16.24
CA GLN A 18 1.08 -29.30 -14.93
C GLN A 18 1.97 -28.42 -14.06
N SER A 19 1.61 -27.14 -13.90
CA SER A 19 2.29 -26.27 -12.96
C SER A 19 2.24 -26.96 -11.61
N ASP A 20 3.41 -27.23 -11.07
CA ASP A 20 3.60 -27.93 -9.79
C ASP A 20 2.61 -27.32 -8.78
N LEU A 21 1.85 -28.17 -8.08
CA LEU A 21 0.81 -27.75 -7.14
C LEU A 21 1.36 -26.80 -6.05
N ASN A 22 2.69 -26.79 -5.87
CA ASN A 22 3.43 -25.94 -4.95
C ASN A 22 4.67 -25.36 -5.64
N PRO A 23 4.62 -24.13 -6.20
CA PRO A 23 5.78 -23.48 -6.80
C PRO A 23 6.86 -23.17 -5.75
N THR A 24 8.10 -22.92 -6.19
CA THR A 24 9.13 -22.37 -5.31
C THR A 24 8.81 -20.93 -4.95
N VAL A 25 8.98 -20.55 -3.67
CA VAL A 25 8.63 -19.23 -3.14
C VAL A 25 9.79 -18.61 -2.40
N SER A 26 10.08 -17.35 -2.70
CA SER A 26 10.98 -16.51 -1.90
C SER A 26 10.17 -15.45 -1.17
N ILE A 27 10.27 -15.41 0.16
CA ILE A 27 9.69 -14.36 0.99
C ILE A 27 10.74 -13.27 1.19
N ILE A 28 10.44 -12.04 0.78
CA ILE A 28 11.31 -10.88 0.94
C ILE A 28 10.78 -9.99 2.06
N VAL A 29 11.63 -9.71 3.03
CA VAL A 29 11.33 -8.87 4.20
C VAL A 29 12.32 -7.71 4.25
N PRO A 30 11.97 -6.53 3.77
CA PRO A 30 12.77 -5.34 4.01
C PRO A 30 12.65 -4.91 5.48
N VAL A 31 13.75 -4.55 6.12
CA VAL A 31 13.75 -4.09 7.50
C VAL A 31 14.74 -2.94 7.70
N LYS A 32 14.34 -1.96 8.50
CA LYS A 32 15.22 -0.91 9.01
C LYS A 32 14.79 -0.50 10.40
N ASN A 33 15.66 -0.71 11.40
CA ASN A 33 15.38 -0.44 12.81
C ASN A 33 14.09 -1.13 13.27
N GLY A 34 14.00 -2.44 13.02
CA GLY A 34 12.82 -3.26 13.28
C GLY A 34 12.95 -4.17 14.51
N ALA A 35 13.91 -3.93 15.42
CA ALA A 35 14.17 -4.79 16.58
C ALA A 35 12.91 -5.07 17.43
N ALA A 36 12.00 -4.10 17.52
CA ALA A 36 10.76 -4.24 18.30
C ALA A 36 9.72 -5.21 17.67
N THR A 37 9.87 -5.58 16.40
CA THR A 37 8.79 -6.29 15.68
C THR A 37 9.26 -7.50 14.87
N VAL A 38 10.51 -7.48 14.38
CA VAL A 38 11.03 -8.47 13.43
C VAL A 38 11.06 -9.89 14.00
N GLN A 39 11.29 -10.05 15.30
CA GLN A 39 11.31 -11.37 15.94
C GLN A 39 9.97 -12.09 15.76
N GLU A 40 8.86 -11.44 16.09
CA GLU A 40 7.53 -12.04 16.01
C GLU A 40 7.13 -12.38 14.55
N LEU A 41 7.51 -11.53 13.60
CA LEU A 41 7.37 -11.88 12.18
C LEU A 41 8.13 -13.17 11.87
N LEU A 42 9.42 -13.24 12.19
CA LEU A 42 10.26 -14.40 11.86
C LEU A 42 9.75 -15.68 12.53
N GLU A 43 9.32 -15.61 13.80
CA GLU A 43 8.64 -16.72 14.47
C GLU A 43 7.41 -17.20 13.71
N SER A 44 6.58 -16.29 13.18
CA SER A 44 5.41 -16.63 12.39
C SER A 44 5.78 -17.25 11.03
N LEU A 45 6.85 -16.76 10.38
CA LEU A 45 7.36 -17.31 9.12
C LEU A 45 7.92 -18.75 9.30
N MET A 46 8.56 -19.04 10.44
CA MET A 46 9.04 -20.40 10.72
C MET A 46 7.91 -21.41 10.88
N GLN A 47 6.70 -20.95 11.20
CA GLN A 47 5.51 -21.79 11.37
C GLN A 47 4.72 -22.02 10.09
N ILE A 48 5.14 -21.46 8.94
CA ILE A 48 4.43 -21.60 7.66
C ILE A 48 4.34 -23.08 7.26
N ASP A 49 3.12 -23.50 6.91
CA ASP A 49 2.79 -24.83 6.38
C ASP A 49 3.03 -24.85 4.85
N TYR A 50 4.30 -25.01 4.49
CA TYR A 50 4.77 -25.12 3.11
C TYR A 50 6.03 -26.01 3.06
N ASP A 51 6.30 -26.63 1.90
CA ASP A 51 7.49 -27.44 1.72
C ASP A 51 8.76 -26.60 1.96
N LYS A 52 9.55 -26.96 2.94
CA LYS A 52 10.77 -26.21 3.32
C LYS A 52 11.85 -26.20 2.22
N ASN A 53 11.84 -27.17 1.32
CA ASN A 53 12.76 -27.21 0.18
C ASN A 53 12.33 -26.26 -0.95
N LYS A 54 11.08 -25.78 -0.89
CA LYS A 54 10.48 -24.85 -1.86
C LYS A 54 10.26 -23.44 -1.32
N LEU A 55 10.72 -23.18 -0.10
CA LEU A 55 10.51 -21.91 0.60
C LEU A 55 11.84 -21.35 1.10
N GLU A 56 12.18 -20.16 0.69
CA GLU A 56 13.27 -19.39 1.28
C GLU A 56 12.75 -18.07 1.87
N VAL A 57 13.42 -17.59 2.91
CA VAL A 57 13.15 -16.29 3.54
C VAL A 57 14.40 -15.44 3.45
N ILE A 58 14.27 -14.25 2.91
CA ILE A 58 15.36 -13.27 2.74
C ILE A 58 14.97 -11.98 3.45
N VAL A 59 15.70 -11.64 4.48
CA VAL A 59 15.62 -10.36 5.17
C VAL A 59 16.66 -9.42 4.56
N VAL A 60 16.22 -8.23 4.15
CA VAL A 60 17.11 -7.20 3.59
C VAL A 60 17.17 -6.03 4.55
N ASP A 61 18.32 -5.87 5.20
CA ASP A 61 18.55 -4.84 6.21
C ASP A 61 18.96 -3.50 5.57
N GLY A 62 18.21 -2.46 5.89
CA GLY A 62 18.40 -1.08 5.43
C GLY A 62 19.38 -0.28 6.27
N ASN A 63 20.50 -0.86 6.68
CA ASN A 63 21.50 -0.28 7.60
C ASN A 63 20.87 0.06 8.96
N SER A 64 20.29 -0.92 9.63
CA SER A 64 19.76 -0.79 10.99
C SER A 64 20.87 -0.46 11.99
N THR A 65 20.52 0.37 12.96
CA THR A 65 21.42 0.83 14.05
C THR A 65 20.99 0.30 15.43
N ASP A 66 19.89 -0.47 15.47
CA ASP A 66 19.37 -1.18 16.63
C ASP A 66 19.71 -2.68 16.56
N ASP A 67 19.17 -3.48 17.44
CA ASP A 67 19.45 -4.93 17.56
C ASP A 67 18.84 -5.77 16.44
N THR A 68 18.31 -5.16 15.35
CA THR A 68 17.62 -5.87 14.26
C THR A 68 18.47 -7.00 13.69
N GLN A 69 19.73 -6.73 13.33
CA GLN A 69 20.60 -7.73 12.69
C GLN A 69 20.93 -8.89 13.66
N GLU A 70 21.15 -8.59 14.94
CA GLU A 70 21.37 -9.61 15.97
C GLU A 70 20.17 -10.53 16.11
N ILE A 71 18.96 -9.94 16.13
CA ILE A 71 17.71 -10.74 16.23
C ILE A 71 17.56 -11.64 15.00
N VAL A 72 17.73 -11.09 13.79
CA VAL A 72 17.58 -11.84 12.53
C VAL A 72 18.58 -13.00 12.45
N SER A 73 19.81 -12.81 12.91
CA SER A 73 20.87 -13.84 12.88
C SER A 73 20.54 -15.10 13.69
N LYS A 74 19.56 -15.04 14.58
CA LYS A 74 19.09 -16.18 15.40
C LYS A 74 18.13 -17.11 14.63
N PHE A 75 17.70 -16.72 13.41
CA PHE A 75 16.77 -17.48 12.59
C PHE A 75 17.45 -18.06 11.35
N PRO A 76 16.99 -19.21 10.83
CA PRO A 76 17.52 -19.82 9.62
C PRO A 76 17.00 -19.11 8.36
N VAL A 77 17.35 -17.85 8.18
CA VAL A 77 16.95 -16.99 7.06
C VAL A 77 18.17 -16.34 6.40
N GLY A 78 18.06 -15.99 5.14
CA GLY A 78 19.09 -15.17 4.47
C GLY A 78 19.03 -13.74 5.01
N LEU A 79 20.17 -13.20 5.43
CA LEU A 79 20.30 -11.79 5.81
C LEU A 79 21.18 -11.09 4.78
N LEU A 80 20.62 -10.09 4.10
CA LEU A 80 21.30 -9.26 3.12
C LEU A 80 21.29 -7.82 3.62
N LYS A 81 22.25 -7.04 3.13
CA LYS A 81 22.26 -5.59 3.25
C LYS A 81 21.69 -4.95 1.99
N GLU A 82 20.89 -3.89 2.09
CA GLU A 82 20.42 -3.16 0.92
C GLU A 82 21.60 -2.66 0.07
N GLU A 83 21.53 -2.85 -1.26
CA GLU A 83 22.57 -2.38 -2.17
C GLU A 83 22.57 -0.85 -2.32
N ARG A 84 21.40 -0.26 -2.23
CA ARG A 84 21.15 1.18 -2.26
C ARG A 84 20.13 1.55 -1.18
N PRO A 85 20.20 2.76 -0.58
CA PRO A 85 19.25 3.17 0.45
C PRO A 85 17.82 3.27 -0.09
N GLY A 86 16.88 2.63 0.61
CA GLY A 86 15.45 2.80 0.35
C GLY A 86 14.66 1.50 0.30
N LEU A 87 13.39 1.57 0.66
CA LEU A 87 12.49 0.41 0.73
C LEU A 87 12.45 -0.38 -0.59
N ASN A 88 12.34 0.34 -1.72
CA ASN A 88 12.26 -0.30 -3.04
C ASN A 88 13.60 -0.89 -3.48
N ALA A 89 14.71 -0.24 -3.12
CA ALA A 89 16.05 -0.78 -3.34
C ALA A 89 16.26 -2.06 -2.51
N ALA A 90 15.83 -2.07 -1.24
CA ALA A 90 15.87 -3.28 -0.42
C ALA A 90 15.01 -4.41 -1.00
N ARG A 91 13.80 -4.12 -1.49
CA ARG A 91 12.96 -5.12 -2.18
C ARG A 91 13.63 -5.65 -3.45
N ASN A 92 14.20 -4.78 -4.28
CA ASN A 92 14.94 -5.20 -5.48
C ASN A 92 16.18 -6.02 -5.13
N THR A 93 16.95 -5.64 -4.09
CA THR A 93 18.06 -6.45 -3.59
C THR A 93 17.58 -7.87 -3.24
N GLY A 94 16.46 -7.98 -2.50
CA GLY A 94 15.88 -9.28 -2.18
C GLY A 94 15.42 -10.06 -3.41
N ILE A 95 14.78 -9.43 -4.39
CA ILE A 95 14.36 -10.06 -5.66
C ILE A 95 15.57 -10.63 -6.42
N ASN A 96 16.62 -9.82 -6.57
CA ASN A 96 17.83 -10.19 -7.32
C ASN A 96 18.58 -11.38 -6.71
N HIS A 97 18.53 -11.54 -5.39
CA HIS A 97 19.22 -12.63 -4.67
C HIS A 97 18.31 -13.83 -4.38
N SER A 98 17.06 -13.78 -4.76
CA SER A 98 16.07 -14.83 -4.52
C SER A 98 15.96 -15.80 -5.72
N LYS A 99 15.44 -17.03 -5.48
CA LYS A 99 15.36 -18.10 -6.47
C LYS A 99 13.94 -18.59 -6.76
N GLY A 100 12.96 -18.16 -5.95
CA GLY A 100 11.58 -18.62 -6.08
C GLY A 100 10.92 -18.18 -7.38
N GLU A 101 10.07 -19.01 -7.94
CA GLU A 101 9.20 -18.70 -9.10
C GLU A 101 8.15 -17.65 -8.70
N ILE A 102 7.76 -17.64 -7.43
CA ILE A 102 6.87 -16.66 -6.83
C ILE A 102 7.63 -15.88 -5.76
N ILE A 103 7.52 -14.58 -5.81
CA ILE A 103 8.10 -13.68 -4.83
C ILE A 103 6.97 -13.16 -3.93
N ALA A 104 7.04 -13.47 -2.66
CA ALA A 104 6.12 -12.97 -1.64
C ALA A 104 6.78 -11.83 -0.84
N PHE A 105 6.00 -10.82 -0.50
CA PHE A 105 6.45 -9.65 0.26
C PHE A 105 5.66 -9.52 1.56
N THR A 106 6.37 -9.23 2.63
CA THR A 106 5.78 -8.82 3.91
C THR A 106 6.71 -7.83 4.62
N ASP A 107 6.16 -7.04 5.54
CA ASP A 107 6.92 -6.04 6.29
C ASP A 107 7.29 -6.56 7.69
N CYS A 108 8.34 -6.03 8.30
CA CYS A 108 8.87 -6.49 9.59
C CYS A 108 7.92 -6.30 10.78
N ASP A 109 6.84 -5.54 10.62
CA ASP A 109 5.79 -5.30 11.62
C ASP A 109 4.50 -6.11 11.34
N CYS A 110 4.61 -7.18 10.55
CA CYS A 110 3.53 -8.10 10.26
C CYS A 110 3.63 -9.42 11.04
N VAL A 111 2.50 -10.12 11.14
CA VAL A 111 2.40 -11.52 11.61
C VAL A 111 1.55 -12.28 10.62
N VAL A 112 2.09 -13.38 10.07
CA VAL A 112 1.44 -14.16 9.02
C VAL A 112 0.85 -15.47 9.57
N PRO A 113 -0.29 -15.95 9.04
CA PRO A 113 -0.83 -17.25 9.44
C PRO A 113 -0.08 -18.41 8.77
N ARG A 114 -0.13 -19.60 9.37
CA ARG A 114 0.56 -20.81 8.87
C ARG A 114 0.24 -21.15 7.40
N ASN A 115 -0.96 -20.86 6.93
CA ASN A 115 -1.41 -21.16 5.56
C ASN A 115 -1.22 -19.97 4.58
N TRP A 116 -0.46 -18.95 4.96
CA TRP A 116 -0.31 -17.71 4.19
C TRP A 116 0.22 -17.95 2.77
N ILE A 117 1.37 -18.61 2.64
CA ILE A 117 1.99 -18.90 1.34
C ILE A 117 1.11 -19.82 0.50
N LYS A 118 0.51 -20.85 1.11
CA LYS A 118 -0.40 -21.76 0.42
C LYS A 118 -1.57 -21.00 -0.21
N ARG A 119 -2.13 -20.00 0.50
CA ARG A 119 -3.22 -19.16 -0.01
C ARG A 119 -2.75 -18.21 -1.10
N LEU A 120 -1.62 -17.56 -0.92
CA LEU A 120 -1.04 -16.65 -1.92
C LEU A 120 -0.72 -17.37 -3.24
N THR A 121 -0.26 -18.62 -3.17
CA THR A 121 0.20 -19.35 -4.37
C THR A 121 -0.92 -20.05 -5.14
N GLU A 122 -2.09 -20.21 -4.55
CA GLU A 122 -3.24 -20.95 -5.12
C GLU A 122 -3.66 -20.44 -6.51
N ASP A 123 -3.62 -19.14 -6.72
CA ASP A 123 -4.06 -18.48 -7.96
C ASP A 123 -2.99 -18.46 -9.06
N PHE A 124 -1.72 -18.70 -8.74
CA PHE A 124 -0.64 -18.74 -9.74
C PHE A 124 -0.64 -19.99 -10.64
N ARG A 125 -1.56 -20.93 -10.41
CA ARG A 125 -1.87 -22.00 -11.36
C ARG A 125 -2.36 -21.44 -12.71
N ASN A 126 -2.98 -20.26 -12.69
CA ASN A 126 -3.30 -19.54 -13.91
C ASN A 126 -2.09 -18.68 -14.32
N PRO A 127 -1.45 -18.95 -15.50
CA PRO A 127 -0.28 -18.19 -15.95
C PRO A 127 -0.57 -16.71 -16.22
N GLN A 128 -1.84 -16.33 -16.41
CA GLN A 128 -2.24 -14.93 -16.58
C GLN A 128 -2.23 -14.13 -15.26
N VAL A 129 -2.13 -14.80 -14.10
CA VAL A 129 -2.06 -14.13 -12.82
C VAL A 129 -0.62 -13.67 -12.57
N GLY A 130 -0.39 -12.37 -12.59
CA GLY A 130 0.90 -11.73 -12.32
C GLY A 130 1.11 -11.43 -10.84
N CYS A 131 0.04 -11.09 -10.09
CA CYS A 131 0.15 -10.86 -8.66
C CYS A 131 -1.14 -11.22 -7.90
N VAL A 132 -0.96 -11.53 -6.63
CA VAL A 132 -2.02 -11.89 -5.68
C VAL A 132 -1.80 -11.10 -4.39
N GLY A 133 -2.85 -10.58 -3.79
CA GLY A 133 -2.80 -9.97 -2.47
C GLY A 133 -4.08 -10.14 -1.68
N GLY A 134 -4.02 -9.80 -0.42
CA GLY A 134 -5.12 -10.04 0.49
C GLY A 134 -5.38 -8.94 1.50
N ASN A 135 -6.15 -9.28 2.51
CA ASN A 135 -6.55 -8.38 3.59
C ASN A 135 -5.42 -8.18 4.60
N ILE A 136 -5.35 -6.98 5.12
CA ILE A 136 -4.46 -6.61 6.20
C ILE A 136 -5.33 -6.13 7.35
N LEU A 137 -5.24 -6.82 8.49
CA LEU A 137 -6.00 -6.52 9.69
C LEU A 137 -5.07 -6.04 10.81
N GLY A 138 -5.60 -5.19 11.68
CA GLY A 138 -4.87 -4.74 12.85
C GLY A 138 -4.46 -5.86 13.78
N TYR A 139 -3.20 -5.83 14.24
CA TYR A 139 -2.68 -6.75 15.24
C TYR A 139 -3.22 -6.42 16.64
N TYR A 140 -3.30 -5.14 16.98
CA TYR A 140 -3.74 -4.69 18.29
C TYR A 140 -5.26 -4.48 18.35
N ASP A 141 -5.89 -4.95 19.41
CA ASP A 141 -7.31 -4.65 19.69
C ASP A 141 -7.45 -3.33 20.46
N ASN A 142 -7.16 -2.21 19.78
CA ASN A 142 -7.35 -0.86 20.34
C ASN A 142 -8.17 0.02 19.39
N PHE A 143 -8.53 1.21 19.85
CA PHE A 143 -9.40 2.12 19.11
C PHE A 143 -8.82 2.53 17.74
N LEU A 144 -7.53 2.88 17.67
CA LEU A 144 -6.90 3.32 16.42
C LEU A 144 -6.63 2.17 15.44
N SER A 145 -6.34 0.97 15.94
CA SER A 145 -6.21 -0.21 15.10
C SER A 145 -7.55 -0.55 14.46
N ARG A 146 -8.62 -0.58 15.23
CA ARG A 146 -9.99 -0.74 14.70
C ARG A 146 -10.39 0.37 13.72
N TYR A 147 -10.07 1.64 14.04
CA TYR A 147 -10.27 2.74 13.10
C TYR A 147 -9.53 2.48 11.77
N SER A 148 -8.29 2.03 11.82
CA SER A 148 -7.49 1.77 10.61
C SER A 148 -8.11 0.69 9.71
N ASP A 149 -8.81 -0.29 10.29
CA ASP A 149 -9.51 -1.35 9.57
C ASP A 149 -10.90 -0.93 9.07
N GLU A 150 -11.64 -0.15 9.86
CA GLU A 150 -13.06 0.15 9.66
C GLU A 150 -13.34 1.49 8.98
N SER A 151 -12.35 2.38 8.86
CA SER A 151 -12.54 3.72 8.29
C SER A 151 -13.03 3.67 6.83
N ILE A 152 -13.69 4.73 6.36
CA ILE A 152 -14.25 4.80 5.01
C ILE A 152 -13.17 4.63 3.92
N LEU A 153 -11.97 5.11 4.19
CA LEU A 153 -10.74 4.81 3.45
C LEU A 153 -9.80 4.09 4.42
N PRO A 154 -9.85 2.76 4.52
CA PRO A 154 -8.98 2.02 5.43
C PRO A 154 -7.51 2.39 5.23
N VAL A 155 -6.75 2.41 6.30
CA VAL A 155 -5.30 2.64 6.21
C VAL A 155 -4.65 1.52 5.42
N MET A 156 -5.16 0.30 5.60
CA MET A 156 -4.73 -0.91 4.91
C MET A 156 -5.86 -1.49 4.05
N ARG A 157 -5.53 -2.39 3.12
CA ARG A 157 -6.48 -2.96 2.15
C ARG A 157 -7.37 -4.01 2.81
N ILE A 158 -8.68 -3.83 2.64
CA ILE A 158 -9.70 -4.81 3.07
C ILE A 158 -10.65 -5.09 1.92
N PHE A 159 -10.71 -6.35 1.50
CA PHE A 159 -11.55 -6.81 0.41
C PHE A 159 -12.67 -7.70 0.98
N LYS A 160 -13.92 -7.40 0.66
CA LYS A 160 -15.08 -8.22 1.10
C LYS A 160 -15.33 -9.44 0.22
N LYS A 161 -14.87 -9.39 -1.04
CA LYS A 161 -15.05 -10.45 -2.05
C LYS A 161 -13.80 -10.62 -2.86
N ARG A 162 -13.53 -11.86 -3.28
CA ARG A 162 -12.47 -12.17 -4.24
C ARG A 162 -12.75 -11.45 -5.57
N LYS A 163 -11.68 -10.84 -6.12
CA LYS A 163 -11.71 -10.12 -7.39
C LYS A 163 -10.54 -10.53 -8.25
N VAL A 164 -10.79 -10.65 -9.56
CA VAL A 164 -9.73 -10.74 -10.57
C VAL A 164 -9.81 -9.47 -11.42
N LEU A 165 -8.74 -8.73 -11.49
CA LEU A 165 -8.69 -7.42 -12.13
C LEU A 165 -7.52 -7.35 -13.12
N SER A 166 -7.73 -6.73 -14.27
CA SER A 166 -6.70 -6.47 -15.29
C SER A 166 -6.11 -5.05 -15.19
N SER A 167 -6.51 -4.28 -14.19
CA SER A 167 -5.99 -2.93 -13.94
C SER A 167 -6.22 -2.53 -12.49
N VAL A 168 -5.33 -1.71 -11.98
CA VAL A 168 -5.47 -1.08 -10.66
C VAL A 168 -6.64 -0.09 -10.66
N LYS A 169 -7.28 0.07 -9.49
CA LYS A 169 -8.39 1.02 -9.30
C LYS A 169 -8.19 1.79 -8.00
N PRO A 170 -7.83 3.08 -8.09
CA PRO A 170 -7.76 3.93 -6.91
C PRO A 170 -9.10 3.98 -6.16
N PRO A 171 -9.10 4.20 -4.84
CA PRO A 171 -7.90 4.40 -4.02
C PRO A 171 -7.22 3.11 -3.56
N LEU A 172 -7.91 1.97 -3.46
CA LEU A 172 -7.40 0.81 -2.70
C LEU A 172 -7.63 -0.56 -3.37
N GLN A 173 -7.93 -0.63 -4.66
CA GLN A 173 -8.13 -1.92 -5.35
C GLN A 173 -6.85 -2.39 -6.04
N TYR A 174 -5.86 -2.76 -5.22
CA TYR A 174 -4.59 -3.36 -5.58
C TYR A 174 -4.00 -4.04 -4.33
N PRO A 175 -3.06 -4.99 -4.46
CA PRO A 175 -2.37 -5.58 -3.32
C PRO A 175 -1.54 -4.55 -2.54
N ALA A 176 -1.28 -4.79 -1.27
CA ALA A 176 -0.33 -4.00 -0.49
C ALA A 176 0.97 -4.78 -0.29
N GLY A 177 2.10 -4.07 -0.28
CA GLY A 177 3.43 -4.66 -0.21
C GLY A 177 3.66 -5.58 0.99
N CYS A 178 2.95 -5.37 2.09
CA CYS A 178 3.08 -6.25 3.26
C CYS A 178 2.22 -7.53 3.21
N ASN A 179 1.36 -7.70 2.18
CA ASN A 179 0.56 -8.91 1.95
C ASN A 179 0.33 -9.14 0.45
N MET A 180 1.41 -9.36 -0.28
CA MET A 180 1.41 -9.55 -1.71
C MET A 180 2.37 -10.66 -2.13
N ALA A 181 2.02 -11.39 -3.19
CA ALA A 181 2.97 -12.17 -3.95
C ALA A 181 2.84 -11.81 -5.44
N ALA A 182 3.95 -11.94 -6.18
CA ALA A 182 3.95 -11.75 -7.62
C ALA A 182 4.78 -12.85 -8.28
N ARG A 183 4.42 -13.18 -9.52
CA ARG A 183 5.20 -14.06 -10.37
C ARG A 183 6.53 -13.38 -10.68
N ARG A 184 7.64 -14.09 -10.52
CA ARG A 184 8.99 -13.57 -10.85
C ARG A 184 9.05 -12.99 -12.25
N GLU A 185 8.61 -13.76 -13.25
CA GLU A 185 8.56 -13.34 -14.64
C GLU A 185 7.81 -12.00 -14.81
N ALA A 186 6.67 -11.81 -14.13
CA ALA A 186 5.91 -10.57 -14.20
C ALA A 186 6.64 -9.37 -13.58
N ILE A 187 7.44 -9.58 -12.52
CA ILE A 187 8.30 -8.55 -11.95
C ILE A 187 9.47 -8.22 -12.90
N GLU A 188 10.10 -9.23 -13.46
CA GLU A 188 11.23 -9.08 -14.39
C GLU A 188 10.80 -8.38 -15.70
N ASP A 189 9.63 -8.72 -16.25
CA ASP A 189 9.03 -8.08 -17.44
C ASP A 189 8.85 -6.56 -17.30
N VAL A 190 8.77 -6.08 -16.06
CA VAL A 190 8.61 -4.64 -15.76
C VAL A 190 9.82 -4.01 -15.09
N GLY A 191 10.89 -4.77 -14.84
CA GLY A 191 12.15 -4.27 -14.29
C GLY A 191 12.15 -4.00 -12.79
N GLY A 192 11.30 -4.69 -12.01
CA GLY A 192 11.27 -4.58 -10.54
C GLY A 192 10.58 -3.33 -10.02
N TYR A 193 10.83 -3.01 -8.74
CA TYR A 193 10.33 -1.79 -8.09
C TYR A 193 11.05 -0.55 -8.60
N ASN A 194 10.32 0.56 -8.74
CA ASN A 194 10.88 1.86 -9.08
C ASN A 194 11.55 2.49 -7.84
N GLU A 195 12.87 2.48 -7.79
CA GLU A 195 13.65 2.97 -6.66
C GLU A 195 13.63 4.50 -6.49
N ASN A 196 13.15 5.24 -7.49
CA ASN A 196 12.92 6.68 -7.38
C ASN A 196 11.67 7.01 -6.56
N LEU A 197 10.77 6.03 -6.34
CA LEU A 197 9.61 6.21 -5.47
C LEU A 197 10.01 6.00 -4.00
N MET A 198 9.64 6.99 -3.20
CA MET A 198 9.80 6.97 -1.75
C MET A 198 8.47 7.36 -1.10
N TYR A 199 8.25 6.93 0.12
CA TYR A 199 7.08 7.30 0.94
C TYR A 199 5.76 6.61 0.57
N GLY A 200 5.77 5.53 -0.20
CA GLY A 200 4.59 4.78 -0.65
C GLY A 200 4.28 4.96 -2.14
N PHE A 201 3.22 4.33 -2.61
CA PHE A 201 2.85 4.18 -4.02
C PHE A 201 3.81 3.34 -4.86
N ASP A 202 4.62 2.55 -4.22
CA ASP A 202 5.60 1.65 -4.81
C ASP A 202 4.96 0.37 -5.34
N GLU A 203 4.15 -0.31 -4.52
CA GLU A 203 3.38 -1.47 -4.97
C GLU A 203 2.27 -1.10 -5.95
N ASP A 204 1.66 0.06 -5.80
CA ASP A 204 0.63 0.57 -6.72
C ASP A 204 1.17 0.71 -8.14
N GLU A 205 2.35 1.32 -8.24
CA GLU A 205 3.04 1.59 -9.48
C GLU A 205 3.56 0.27 -10.10
N LEU A 206 4.17 -0.62 -9.31
CA LEU A 206 4.63 -1.93 -9.77
C LEU A 206 3.46 -2.75 -10.33
N VAL A 207 2.35 -2.86 -9.60
CA VAL A 207 1.19 -3.65 -10.01
C VAL A 207 0.51 -3.02 -11.23
N GLU A 208 0.48 -1.69 -11.34
CA GLU A 208 -0.02 -1.02 -12.55
C GLU A 208 0.81 -1.39 -13.78
N ARG A 209 2.16 -1.44 -13.67
CA ARG A 209 3.04 -1.88 -14.77
C ARG A 209 2.84 -3.35 -15.12
N ILE A 210 2.72 -4.23 -14.12
CA ILE A 210 2.42 -5.65 -14.32
C ILE A 210 1.09 -5.82 -15.09
N CYS A 211 0.03 -5.11 -14.69
CA CYS A 211 -1.25 -5.16 -15.39
C CYS A 211 -1.17 -4.60 -16.83
N LYS A 212 -0.32 -3.61 -17.10
CA LYS A 212 -0.08 -3.10 -18.46
C LYS A 212 0.64 -4.10 -19.38
N LYS A 213 1.22 -5.18 -18.82
CA LYS A 213 1.82 -6.31 -19.57
C LYS A 213 0.84 -7.49 -19.74
N ASP A 214 -0.45 -7.22 -19.66
CA ASP A 214 -1.55 -8.18 -19.84
C ASP A 214 -1.65 -9.24 -18.72
N TYR A 215 -0.95 -9.06 -17.60
CA TYR A 215 -1.21 -9.86 -16.41
C TYR A 215 -2.44 -9.37 -15.67
N SER A 216 -3.11 -10.29 -14.99
CA SER A 216 -4.18 -9.98 -14.04
C SER A 216 -3.65 -9.99 -12.61
N MET A 217 -4.32 -9.27 -11.72
CA MET A 217 -4.13 -9.36 -10.28
C MET A 217 -5.33 -10.00 -9.61
N VAL A 218 -5.09 -10.76 -8.54
CA VAL A 218 -6.12 -11.36 -7.69
C VAL A 218 -6.09 -10.69 -6.33
N LEU A 219 -7.27 -10.26 -5.86
CA LEU A 219 -7.49 -9.76 -4.52
C LEU A 219 -8.36 -10.77 -3.77
N ASP A 220 -7.76 -11.53 -2.85
CA ASP A 220 -8.47 -12.59 -2.11
C ASP A 220 -8.62 -12.22 -0.63
N PRO A 221 -9.87 -12.05 -0.12
CA PRO A 221 -10.11 -11.76 1.29
C PRO A 221 -9.69 -12.88 2.25
N LYS A 222 -9.43 -14.09 1.76
CA LYS A 222 -8.97 -15.23 2.58
C LYS A 222 -7.46 -15.20 2.85
N VAL A 223 -6.71 -14.44 2.08
CA VAL A 223 -5.30 -14.15 2.34
C VAL A 223 -5.23 -13.03 3.36
N VAL A 224 -4.91 -13.32 4.61
CA VAL A 224 -4.95 -12.33 5.71
C VAL A 224 -3.61 -12.27 6.41
N VAL A 225 -3.13 -11.06 6.66
CA VAL A 225 -1.96 -10.76 7.48
C VAL A 225 -2.38 -9.82 8.59
N LYS A 226 -1.82 -9.97 9.80
CA LYS A 226 -1.97 -9.00 10.89
C LYS A 226 -0.81 -8.02 10.86
N HIS A 227 -1.10 -6.74 10.91
CA HIS A 227 -0.12 -5.66 10.86
C HIS A 227 -0.20 -4.81 12.13
N LYS A 228 0.93 -4.48 12.71
CA LYS A 228 1.04 -3.60 13.87
C LYS A 228 0.83 -2.15 13.46
N HIS A 229 -0.44 -1.75 13.40
CA HIS A 229 -0.82 -0.37 13.03
C HIS A 229 -0.24 0.67 13.99
N ARG A 230 -0.15 1.92 13.54
CA ARG A 230 0.29 3.05 14.35
C ARG A 230 -0.60 3.19 15.59
N LEU A 231 0.02 3.43 16.74
CA LEU A 231 -0.67 3.44 18.04
C LEU A 231 -1.16 4.82 18.44
N THR A 232 -0.63 5.87 17.83
CA THR A 232 -0.98 7.26 18.13
C THR A 232 -1.55 7.98 16.92
N LEU A 233 -2.44 8.95 17.16
CA LEU A 233 -3.00 9.77 16.09
C LEU A 233 -1.92 10.57 15.36
N LEU A 234 -0.91 11.06 16.07
CA LEU A 234 0.19 11.82 15.47
C LEU A 234 1.00 10.96 14.48
N GLU A 235 1.29 9.71 14.84
CA GLU A 235 1.97 8.77 13.94
C GLU A 235 1.13 8.46 12.70
N LEU A 236 -0.18 8.25 12.89
CA LEU A 236 -1.12 8.04 11.80
C LEU A 236 -1.18 9.24 10.84
N LEU A 237 -1.19 10.46 11.36
CA LEU A 237 -1.17 11.67 10.52
C LEU A 237 0.17 11.86 9.81
N LYS A 238 1.30 11.61 10.48
CA LYS A 238 2.63 11.61 9.86
C LYS A 238 2.70 10.60 8.72
N GLN A 239 2.19 9.38 8.93
CA GLN A 239 2.13 8.34 7.90
C GLN A 239 1.30 8.78 6.69
N ASN A 240 0.11 9.36 6.91
CA ASN A 240 -0.72 9.85 5.81
C ASN A 240 -0.08 11.02 5.07
N PHE A 241 0.60 11.92 5.76
CA PHE A 241 1.39 12.99 5.12
C PHE A 241 2.51 12.40 4.25
N GLN A 242 3.22 11.36 4.71
CA GLN A 242 4.25 10.68 3.92
C GLN A 242 3.63 9.97 2.69
N TYR A 243 2.50 9.29 2.86
CA TYR A 243 1.78 8.72 1.71
C TYR A 243 1.38 9.80 0.70
N GLY A 244 0.91 10.96 1.17
CA GLY A 244 0.67 12.11 0.30
C GLY A 244 1.93 12.53 -0.47
N ARG A 245 3.08 12.63 0.20
CA ARG A 245 4.37 12.92 -0.47
C ARG A 245 4.72 11.87 -1.52
N GLY A 246 4.53 10.58 -1.22
CA GLY A 246 4.71 9.48 -2.18
C GLY A 246 3.86 9.68 -3.42
N GLY A 247 2.57 9.98 -3.24
CA GLY A 247 1.65 10.28 -4.34
C GLY A 247 2.04 11.51 -5.15
N GLY A 248 2.48 12.59 -4.50
CA GLY A 248 3.00 13.77 -5.18
C GLY A 248 4.26 13.48 -5.99
N LEU A 249 5.14 12.61 -5.48
CA LEU A 249 6.34 12.16 -6.19
C LEU A 249 5.99 11.30 -7.40
N LEU A 250 5.09 10.33 -7.25
CA LEU A 250 4.57 9.53 -8.35
C LEU A 250 3.98 10.44 -9.46
N SER A 251 3.21 11.46 -9.06
CA SER A 251 2.63 12.40 -10.02
C SER A 251 3.67 13.22 -10.78
N LYS A 252 4.83 13.50 -10.19
CA LYS A 252 5.95 14.16 -10.88
C LYS A 252 6.67 13.24 -11.86
N LEU A 253 6.86 11.98 -11.49
CA LEU A 253 7.58 11.00 -12.31
C LEU A 253 6.74 10.53 -13.49
N GLU A 254 5.46 10.23 -13.25
CA GLU A 254 4.57 9.60 -14.23
C GLU A 254 3.63 10.60 -14.94
N GLY A 255 3.50 11.82 -14.43
CA GLY A 255 2.54 12.80 -14.96
C GLY A 255 1.12 12.23 -14.96
N THR A 256 0.43 12.28 -16.09
CA THR A 256 -0.92 11.71 -16.25
C THR A 256 -0.92 10.27 -16.77
N ASN A 257 0.24 9.61 -16.90
CA ASN A 257 0.35 8.24 -17.42
C ASN A 257 -0.12 7.19 -16.40
N SER A 258 0.08 7.45 -15.10
CA SER A 258 -0.42 6.61 -14.02
C SER A 258 -1.86 6.94 -13.65
N THR A 259 -2.66 5.91 -13.40
CA THR A 259 -4.04 6.03 -12.91
C THR A 259 -4.09 6.68 -11.53
N PHE A 260 -3.13 6.33 -10.66
CA PHE A 260 -3.03 6.91 -9.32
C PHE A 260 -2.61 8.37 -9.37
N SER A 261 -1.69 8.72 -10.25
CA SER A 261 -1.26 10.10 -10.46
C SER A 261 -2.43 11.01 -10.85
N ARG A 262 -3.26 10.60 -11.81
CA ARG A 262 -4.47 11.35 -12.19
C ARG A 262 -5.42 11.55 -11.00
N TRP A 263 -5.61 10.50 -10.20
CA TRP A 263 -6.46 10.59 -9.00
C TRP A 263 -5.89 11.54 -7.96
N ILE A 264 -4.58 11.50 -7.69
CA ILE A 264 -3.91 12.39 -6.74
C ILE A 264 -3.98 13.84 -7.20
N LEU A 265 -3.68 14.12 -8.48
CA LEU A 265 -3.77 15.45 -9.04
C LEU A 265 -5.19 16.01 -8.93
N LEU A 266 -6.21 15.19 -9.17
CA LEU A 266 -7.61 15.59 -8.96
C LEU A 266 -7.88 15.94 -7.49
N CYS A 267 -7.47 15.09 -6.54
CA CYS A 267 -7.65 15.36 -5.11
C CYS A 267 -6.97 16.67 -4.68
N VAL A 268 -5.74 16.93 -5.12
CA VAL A 268 -5.02 18.17 -4.83
C VAL A 268 -5.72 19.37 -5.44
N SER A 269 -6.15 19.28 -6.69
CA SER A 269 -6.87 20.37 -7.37
C SER A 269 -8.20 20.68 -6.66
N CYS A 270 -8.99 19.67 -6.32
CA CYS A 270 -10.24 19.86 -5.58
C CYS A 270 -10.01 20.50 -4.20
N PHE A 271 -8.93 20.13 -3.52
CA PHE A 271 -8.58 20.73 -2.23
C PHE A 271 -8.26 22.22 -2.36
N PHE A 272 -7.44 22.62 -3.34
CA PHE A 272 -7.13 24.03 -3.56
C PHE A 272 -8.36 24.84 -3.99
N LEU A 273 -9.22 24.28 -4.84
CA LEU A 273 -10.49 24.92 -5.21
C LEU A 273 -11.39 25.14 -3.99
N LEU A 274 -11.49 24.15 -3.12
CA LEU A 274 -12.24 24.25 -1.87
C LEU A 274 -11.67 25.33 -0.93
N CYS A 275 -10.34 25.36 -0.74
CA CYS A 275 -9.68 26.38 0.07
C CYS A 275 -9.92 27.80 -0.51
N SER A 276 -9.85 27.94 -1.84
CA SER A 276 -10.12 29.21 -2.51
C SER A 276 -11.57 29.66 -2.34
N ALA A 277 -12.54 28.74 -2.48
CA ALA A 277 -13.96 29.02 -2.25
C ALA A 277 -14.23 29.46 -0.81
N ILE A 278 -13.63 28.78 0.17
CA ILE A 278 -13.73 29.16 1.60
C ILE A 278 -13.15 30.57 1.81
N ALA A 279 -11.99 30.88 1.23
CA ALA A 279 -11.38 32.21 1.37
C ALA A 279 -12.26 33.31 0.78
N VAL A 280 -12.87 33.09 -0.39
CA VAL A 280 -13.81 34.03 -1.01
C VAL A 280 -15.05 34.23 -0.14
N LEU A 281 -15.63 33.16 0.40
CA LEU A 281 -16.80 33.25 1.29
C LEU A 281 -16.48 34.02 2.58
N ILE A 282 -15.34 33.80 3.18
CA ILE A 282 -14.86 34.56 4.35
C ILE A 282 -14.71 36.05 4.00
N PHE A 283 -14.08 36.34 2.85
CA PHE A 283 -13.95 37.73 2.38
C PHE A 283 -15.31 38.42 2.21
N LEU A 284 -16.29 37.74 1.58
CA LEU A 284 -17.65 38.28 1.39
C LEU A 284 -18.41 38.47 2.71
N ILE A 285 -18.17 37.62 3.70
CA ILE A 285 -18.76 37.79 5.04
C ILE A 285 -18.18 39.05 5.70
N ILE A 286 -16.85 39.21 5.65
CA ILE A 286 -16.16 40.34 6.31
C ILE A 286 -16.47 41.68 5.58
N SER A 287 -16.44 41.70 4.24
CA SER A 287 -16.56 42.94 3.46
C SER A 287 -17.98 43.42 3.26
N ALA A 288 -18.94 42.50 3.12
CA ALA A 288 -20.31 42.82 2.76
C ALA A 288 -21.37 42.38 3.79
N GLY A 289 -20.95 41.77 4.93
CA GLY A 289 -21.87 41.21 5.92
C GLY A 289 -22.84 40.16 5.37
N SER A 290 -22.43 39.45 4.31
CA SER A 290 -23.31 38.55 3.57
C SER A 290 -23.83 37.38 4.39
N PHE A 291 -25.10 37.40 4.74
CA PHE A 291 -25.78 36.28 5.41
C PHE A 291 -25.75 35.01 4.55
N ILE A 292 -25.96 35.14 3.24
CA ILE A 292 -25.93 34.00 2.30
C ILE A 292 -24.55 33.33 2.34
N SER A 293 -23.46 34.10 2.28
CA SER A 293 -22.11 33.58 2.37
C SER A 293 -21.85 32.84 3.68
N SER A 294 -22.41 33.32 4.79
CA SER A 294 -22.31 32.64 6.10
C SER A 294 -23.02 31.29 6.10
N VAL A 295 -24.22 31.22 5.52
CA VAL A 295 -24.98 29.96 5.39
C VAL A 295 -24.25 28.96 4.50
N VAL A 296 -23.74 29.40 3.34
CA VAL A 296 -22.99 28.53 2.42
C VAL A 296 -21.71 28.04 3.07
N LEU A 297 -20.96 28.88 3.74
CA LEU A 297 -19.75 28.47 4.46
C LEU A 297 -20.06 27.44 5.55
N SER A 298 -21.12 27.66 6.34
CA SER A 298 -21.57 26.71 7.35
C SER A 298 -21.93 25.35 6.74
N ALA A 299 -22.61 25.34 5.60
CA ALA A 299 -22.94 24.13 4.88
C ALA A 299 -21.68 23.37 4.41
N ILE A 300 -20.70 24.08 3.81
CA ILE A 300 -19.43 23.49 3.36
C ILE A 300 -18.68 22.85 4.53
N LEU A 301 -18.69 23.48 5.70
CA LEU A 301 -17.95 22.97 6.86
C LEU A 301 -18.67 21.83 7.58
N LEU A 302 -20.01 21.84 7.61
CA LEU A 302 -20.79 20.88 8.41
C LEU A 302 -21.28 19.66 7.61
N LEU A 303 -21.59 19.79 6.33
CA LEU A 303 -22.12 18.67 5.54
C LEU A 303 -21.15 17.48 5.43
N PRO A 304 -19.84 17.64 5.20
CA PRO A 304 -18.93 16.51 5.15
C PRO A 304 -18.87 15.70 6.44
N PRO A 305 -18.65 16.29 7.64
CA PRO A 305 -18.65 15.50 8.87
C PRO A 305 -20.02 14.86 9.15
N ILE A 306 -21.14 15.54 8.88
CA ILE A 306 -22.47 14.97 9.03
C ILE A 306 -22.67 13.76 8.10
N GLY A 307 -22.28 13.87 6.84
CA GLY A 307 -22.32 12.78 5.87
C GLY A 307 -21.52 11.55 6.33
N LEU A 308 -20.31 11.77 6.86
CA LEU A 308 -19.48 10.71 7.44
C LEU A 308 -20.13 10.11 8.71
N MET A 309 -20.72 10.93 9.58
CA MET A 309 -21.45 10.42 10.74
C MET A 309 -22.61 9.50 10.33
N VAL A 310 -23.39 9.87 9.30
CA VAL A 310 -24.47 9.03 8.77
C VAL A 310 -23.91 7.72 8.20
N PHE A 311 -22.77 7.76 7.51
CA PHE A 311 -22.10 6.57 7.01
C PHE A 311 -21.73 5.62 8.16
N TYR A 312 -21.03 6.10 9.19
CA TYR A 312 -20.64 5.27 10.33
C TYR A 312 -21.81 4.82 11.18
N LEU A 313 -22.89 5.60 11.27
CA LEU A 313 -24.12 5.19 11.92
C LEU A 313 -24.74 3.97 11.21
N ARG A 314 -24.85 4.01 9.86
CA ARG A 314 -25.32 2.87 9.06
C ARG A 314 -24.43 1.65 9.21
N GLN A 315 -23.11 1.82 9.23
CA GLN A 315 -22.17 0.71 9.46
C GLN A 315 -22.39 0.09 10.85
N THR A 316 -22.55 0.91 11.89
CA THR A 316 -22.81 0.46 13.28
C THR A 316 -24.10 -0.36 13.40
N PHE A 317 -25.17 0.04 12.72
CA PHE A 317 -26.43 -0.72 12.69
C PHE A 317 -26.28 -2.04 11.95
N ASN A 318 -25.57 -2.07 10.81
CA ASN A 318 -25.41 -3.27 10.00
C ASN A 318 -24.54 -4.34 10.68
N GLU A 319 -23.58 -3.93 11.50
CA GLU A 319 -22.63 -4.83 12.18
C GLU A 319 -23.07 -5.23 13.60
N ASN A 320 -24.25 -4.79 14.05
CA ASN A 320 -24.74 -4.99 15.43
C ASN A 320 -23.73 -4.49 16.50
N ASN A 321 -22.86 -3.59 16.12
CA ASN A 321 -21.74 -3.12 16.95
C ASN A 321 -22.13 -1.80 17.66
N ARG A 322 -22.24 -1.86 19.00
CA ARG A 322 -22.68 -0.71 19.85
C ARG A 322 -21.64 0.41 20.00
N GLY A 323 -20.67 0.51 19.10
CA GLY A 323 -19.58 1.48 19.16
C GLY A 323 -19.97 2.90 18.76
N TYR A 324 -20.88 3.58 19.49
CA TYR A 324 -21.27 4.98 19.21
C TYR A 324 -20.08 5.95 19.11
N LYS A 325 -18.96 5.66 19.79
CA LYS A 325 -17.74 6.47 19.70
C LYS A 325 -17.22 6.57 18.26
N LYS A 326 -17.35 5.51 17.43
CA LYS A 326 -16.90 5.58 16.04
C LYS A 326 -17.74 6.56 15.20
N VAL A 327 -19.04 6.67 15.47
CA VAL A 327 -19.94 7.58 14.74
C VAL A 327 -19.52 9.04 14.91
N ILE A 328 -19.00 9.40 16.07
CA ILE A 328 -18.59 10.77 16.39
C ILE A 328 -17.12 11.01 16.03
N VAL A 329 -16.22 10.10 16.40
CA VAL A 329 -14.76 10.34 16.35
C VAL A 329 -14.15 10.04 14.98
N TYR A 330 -14.59 8.95 14.32
CA TYR A 330 -14.02 8.55 13.01
C TYR A 330 -14.14 9.63 11.93
N PRO A 331 -15.29 10.36 11.78
CA PRO A 331 -15.40 11.45 10.81
C PRO A 331 -14.32 12.53 10.95
N PHE A 332 -13.98 12.91 12.17
CA PHE A 332 -12.93 13.90 12.41
C PHE A 332 -11.54 13.37 12.07
N ILE A 333 -11.26 12.11 12.43
CA ILE A 333 -9.99 11.48 12.06
C ILE A 333 -9.88 11.36 10.54
N ASP A 334 -10.95 10.97 9.83
CA ASP A 334 -10.94 10.87 8.36
C ASP A 334 -10.64 12.23 7.71
N ILE A 335 -11.25 13.31 8.20
CA ILE A 335 -11.04 14.67 7.67
C ILE A 335 -9.59 15.10 7.87
N ILE A 336 -9.06 15.05 9.11
CA ILE A 336 -7.70 15.50 9.39
C ILE A 336 -6.65 14.62 8.70
N ARG A 337 -6.91 13.33 8.55
CA ARG A 337 -6.06 12.41 7.82
C ARG A 337 -6.04 12.72 6.31
N SER A 338 -7.21 13.04 5.74
CA SER A 338 -7.32 13.45 4.33
C SER A 338 -6.59 14.77 4.08
N ILE A 339 -6.70 15.74 5.01
CA ILE A 339 -5.94 17.00 4.94
C ILE A 339 -4.44 16.70 5.00
N ALA A 340 -3.98 15.83 5.90
CA ALA A 340 -2.58 15.45 6.00
C ALA A 340 -2.07 14.83 4.70
N PHE A 341 -2.83 13.93 4.07
CA PHE A 341 -2.49 13.31 2.79
C PHE A 341 -2.36 14.35 1.67
N VAL A 342 -3.39 15.18 1.47
CA VAL A 342 -3.40 16.18 0.39
C VAL A 342 -2.31 17.23 0.60
N SER A 343 -2.07 17.64 1.85
CA SER A 343 -0.97 18.57 2.19
C SER A 343 0.41 17.96 1.87
N GLY A 344 0.61 16.66 2.14
CA GLY A 344 1.82 15.94 1.76
C GLY A 344 2.02 15.89 0.25
N ALA A 345 0.95 15.63 -0.52
CA ALA A 345 0.99 15.60 -1.98
C ALA A 345 1.30 16.99 -2.56
N ALA A 346 0.62 18.02 -2.09
CA ALA A 346 0.85 19.41 -2.50
C ALA A 346 2.29 19.85 -2.17
N TYR A 347 2.78 19.57 -0.95
CA TYR A 347 4.15 19.86 -0.55
C TYR A 347 5.16 19.23 -1.52
N GLN A 348 4.98 17.97 -1.88
CA GLN A 348 5.89 17.28 -2.78
C GLN A 348 5.78 17.77 -4.22
N LEU A 349 4.59 18.13 -4.69
CA LEU A 349 4.38 18.72 -6.01
C LEU A 349 5.05 20.11 -6.14
N LEU A 350 5.02 20.92 -5.10
CA LEU A 350 5.62 22.28 -5.10
C LEU A 350 7.14 22.25 -4.89
N ARG A 351 7.69 21.22 -4.24
CA ARG A 351 9.14 21.12 -3.99
C ARG A 351 9.87 20.85 -5.32
N SER A 352 10.84 21.69 -5.70
CA SER A 352 11.62 21.50 -6.93
C SER A 352 12.40 20.17 -6.93
N VAL A 353 12.48 19.51 -8.07
CA VAL A 353 13.21 18.22 -8.27
C VAL A 353 14.74 18.38 -8.10
N ALA A 354 15.24 19.60 -8.03
CA ALA A 354 16.66 19.99 -8.09
C ALA A 354 17.59 19.45 -6.99
N LYS A 355 17.15 18.52 -6.12
CA LYS A 355 18.02 17.95 -5.06
C LYS A 355 18.26 16.44 -5.17
N THR A 356 17.66 15.74 -6.12
CA THR A 356 17.84 14.27 -6.22
C THR A 356 19.07 13.90 -7.08
N GLU A 357 19.55 14.76 -7.95
CA GLU A 357 20.73 14.50 -8.80
C GLU A 357 22.08 14.68 -8.08
N LYS A 358 22.12 15.36 -6.95
CA LYS A 358 23.39 15.59 -6.23
C LYS A 358 23.89 14.42 -5.38
N VAL A 359 23.11 13.39 -5.17
CA VAL A 359 23.53 12.20 -4.41
C VAL A 359 24.24 11.16 -5.31
N THR A 360 24.00 11.20 -6.61
CA THR A 360 24.65 10.28 -7.58
C THR A 360 25.98 10.79 -8.14
N GLN A 361 26.31 12.07 -7.99
CA GLN A 361 27.58 12.61 -8.54
C GLN A 361 28.70 12.81 -7.51
N SER A 362 28.42 12.69 -6.21
CA SER A 362 29.49 12.81 -5.18
C SER A 362 30.20 11.48 -4.87
N GLY A 363 29.88 10.40 -5.57
CA GLY A 363 30.52 9.08 -5.41
C GLY A 363 31.69 8.78 -6.36
N ASN A 364 32.04 9.69 -7.29
CA ASN A 364 33.04 9.44 -8.32
C ASN A 364 34.24 10.41 -8.32
N SER A 365 34.64 10.90 -7.16
CA SER A 365 35.93 11.57 -7.06
C SER A 365 36.51 11.34 -5.65
N GLU A 366 37.17 10.18 -5.51
CA GLU A 366 38.43 10.02 -4.76
C GLU A 366 38.85 8.55 -4.88
N ILE A 367 39.89 8.37 -5.64
CA ILE A 367 40.71 7.16 -5.71
C ILE A 367 41.60 7.13 -4.50
#